data_c78bfd8c145a147dc10080a1788ed3b2
#
_entry.id   c78bfd8c145a147dc10080a1788ed3b2
#
_cell.length_a   1.000
_cell.length_b   1.000
_cell.length_c   1.000
_cell.angle_alpha   90.00
_cell.angle_beta   90.00
_cell.angle_gamma   90.00
#
_symmetry.space_group_name_H-M   'P 1'
#
loop_
_entity.id
_entity.type
_entity.pdbx_description
1 polymer ?
#
loop_
_entity_poly.entity_id
_entity_poly.type
_entity_poly.pdbx_seq_one_letter_code
_entity_poly.pdbx_strand_id
1 'polypeptide(L)'
;MEPAEPEIAYFEACHELKLIVDLIYEGGFMRMWNNVSNTAEYGGMTRGHRIINEQSREEMLDILAEIQSGEFAREWILESQAGLPVKKSLEKMESEHPIEEVGAQLRAMMPWLEKK
;
A
#
# COMPACT_ATOMS: atom_id res chain seq x y z
N MET A 1 -21.59 -8.88 -5.33
CA MET A 1 -20.82 -7.62 -5.56
C MET A 1 -19.84 -7.93 -6.68
N GLU A 2 -19.97 -7.26 -7.79
CA GLU A 2 -18.98 -7.42 -8.87
C GLU A 2 -17.64 -6.86 -8.40
N PRO A 3 -16.52 -7.51 -8.74
CA PRO A 3 -15.22 -6.93 -8.44
C PRO A 3 -15.09 -5.57 -9.15
N ALA A 4 -14.43 -4.63 -8.49
CA ALA A 4 -14.12 -3.34 -9.12
C ALA A 4 -13.32 -3.60 -10.39
N GLU A 5 -13.61 -2.84 -11.44
CA GLU A 5 -12.82 -2.93 -12.66
C GLU A 5 -11.35 -2.60 -12.35
N PRO A 6 -10.40 -3.32 -12.95
CA PRO A 6 -8.98 -3.17 -12.62
C PRO A 6 -8.46 -1.74 -12.75
N GLU A 7 -8.98 -0.97 -13.71
CA GLU A 7 -8.62 0.43 -13.93
C GLU A 7 -9.03 1.32 -12.74
N ILE A 8 -10.22 1.10 -12.20
CA ILE A 8 -10.72 1.84 -11.03
C ILE A 8 -9.87 1.50 -9.82
N ALA A 9 -9.57 0.22 -9.60
CA ALA A 9 -8.72 -0.22 -8.50
C ALA A 9 -7.31 0.39 -8.58
N TYR A 10 -6.74 0.48 -9.78
CA TYR A 10 -5.44 1.14 -9.99
C TYR A 10 -5.48 2.63 -9.62
N PHE A 11 -6.46 3.38 -10.10
CA PHE A 11 -6.56 4.79 -9.79
C PHE A 11 -6.79 5.05 -8.30
N GLU A 12 -7.64 4.28 -7.65
CA GLU A 12 -7.89 4.42 -6.20
C GLU A 12 -6.66 4.02 -5.36
N ALA A 13 -5.99 2.92 -5.72
CA ALA A 13 -4.84 2.43 -4.95
C ALA A 13 -3.55 3.23 -5.17
N CYS A 14 -3.38 3.87 -6.33
CA CYS A 14 -2.14 4.54 -6.70
C CYS A 14 -2.30 6.05 -6.79
N HIS A 15 -3.16 6.54 -7.68
CA HIS A 15 -3.32 7.98 -7.92
C HIS A 15 -3.98 8.70 -6.77
N GLU A 16 -5.08 8.16 -6.27
CA GLU A 16 -5.79 8.75 -5.13
C GLU A 16 -4.91 8.75 -3.88
N LEU A 17 -4.19 7.66 -3.63
CA LEU A 17 -3.26 7.58 -2.51
C LEU A 17 -2.16 8.65 -2.60
N LYS A 18 -1.60 8.87 -3.80
CA LYS A 18 -0.60 9.93 -4.01
C LYS A 18 -1.17 11.31 -3.69
N LEU A 19 -2.36 11.62 -4.19
CA LEU A 19 -3.04 12.89 -3.93
C LEU A 19 -3.27 13.10 -2.43
N ILE A 20 -3.75 12.10 -1.72
CA ILE A 20 -3.98 12.16 -0.28
C ILE A 20 -2.67 12.38 0.48
N VAL A 21 -1.62 11.65 0.12
CA VAL A 21 -0.30 11.80 0.76
C VAL A 21 0.30 13.18 0.49
N ASP A 22 0.19 13.69 -0.74
CA ASP A 22 0.66 15.05 -1.08
C ASP A 22 -0.03 16.11 -0.20
N LEU A 23 -1.34 16.01 -0.01
CA LEU A 23 -2.11 16.93 0.85
C LEU A 23 -1.64 16.88 2.31
N ILE A 24 -1.39 15.68 2.83
CA ILE A 24 -0.88 15.49 4.21
C ILE A 24 0.53 16.07 4.33
N TYR A 25 1.38 15.81 3.36
CA TYR A 25 2.77 16.31 3.33
C TYR A 25 2.83 17.84 3.30
N GLU A 26 1.98 18.48 2.50
CA GLU A 26 1.97 19.92 2.31
C GLU A 26 1.37 20.70 3.49
N GLY A 27 0.41 20.14 4.21
CA GLY A 27 -0.31 20.89 5.23
C GLY A 27 -0.97 20.10 6.34
N GLY A 28 -0.59 18.83 6.51
CA GLY A 28 -1.08 17.96 7.58
C GLY A 28 -2.45 17.36 7.32
N PHE A 29 -2.92 16.59 8.29
CA PHE A 29 -4.17 15.84 8.16
C PHE A 29 -5.39 16.75 7.97
N MET A 30 -5.43 17.91 8.61
CA MET A 30 -6.57 18.84 8.46
C MET A 30 -6.62 19.42 7.05
N ARG A 31 -5.47 19.70 6.43
CA ARG A 31 -5.45 20.11 5.03
C ARG A 31 -6.01 19.00 4.13
N MET A 32 -5.63 17.78 4.37
CA MET A 32 -6.17 16.64 3.62
C MET A 32 -7.70 16.53 3.79
N TRP A 33 -8.19 16.55 5.03
CA TRP A 33 -9.64 16.47 5.30
C TRP A 33 -10.42 17.61 4.67
N ASN A 34 -9.90 18.81 4.69
CA ASN A 34 -10.55 19.99 4.10
C ASN A 34 -10.58 19.97 2.56
N ASN A 35 -9.83 19.10 1.94
CA ASN A 35 -9.74 18.96 0.47
C ASN A 35 -10.41 17.69 -0.07
N VAL A 36 -11.13 16.95 0.75
CA VAL A 36 -11.97 15.82 0.34
C VAL A 36 -13.44 16.13 0.60
N SER A 37 -14.33 15.32 0.07
CA SER A 37 -15.77 15.50 0.33
C SER A 37 -16.11 15.22 1.80
N ASN A 38 -17.17 15.84 2.30
CA ASN A 38 -17.67 15.58 3.65
C ASN A 38 -18.00 14.11 3.88
N THR A 39 -18.49 13.43 2.86
CA THR A 39 -18.79 11.99 2.92
C THR A 39 -17.52 11.16 3.05
N ALA A 40 -16.48 11.51 2.30
CA ALA A 40 -15.18 10.82 2.38
C ALA A 40 -14.51 11.06 3.75
N GLU A 41 -14.54 12.29 4.26
CA GLU A 41 -14.05 12.63 5.58
C GLU A 41 -14.77 11.82 6.67
N TYR A 42 -16.11 11.87 6.66
CA TYR A 42 -16.91 11.12 7.63
C TYR A 42 -16.66 9.60 7.55
N GLY A 43 -16.61 9.05 6.34
CA GLY A 43 -16.32 7.64 6.12
C GLY A 43 -14.93 7.26 6.61
N GLY A 44 -13.92 8.05 6.31
CA GLY A 44 -12.54 7.84 6.76
C GLY A 44 -12.42 7.86 8.29
N MET A 45 -12.98 8.88 8.91
CA MET A 45 -12.93 9.05 10.37
C MET A 45 -13.70 7.96 11.14
N THR A 46 -14.82 7.50 10.58
CA THR A 46 -15.69 6.54 11.29
C THR A 46 -15.40 5.08 10.95
N ARG A 47 -14.81 4.78 9.79
CA ARG A 47 -14.52 3.41 9.33
C ARG A 47 -13.04 3.03 9.41
N GLY A 48 -12.14 4.01 9.37
CA GLY A 48 -10.70 3.76 9.46
C GLY A 48 -10.32 2.90 10.66
N HIS A 49 -10.86 3.20 11.83
CA HIS A 49 -10.61 2.45 13.08
C HIS A 49 -11.16 1.02 13.08
N ARG A 50 -12.03 0.67 12.15
CA ARG A 50 -12.52 -0.71 12.00
C ARG A 50 -11.52 -1.59 11.28
N ILE A 51 -10.60 -0.99 10.52
CA ILE A 51 -9.55 -1.66 9.76
C ILE A 51 -8.21 -1.53 10.48
N ILE A 52 -7.81 -0.29 10.78
CA ILE A 52 -6.59 0.01 11.55
C ILE A 52 -7.00 0.22 13.00
N ASN A 53 -6.86 -0.81 13.81
CA ASN A 53 -7.36 -0.90 15.17
C ASN A 53 -6.27 -1.36 16.16
N GLU A 54 -6.65 -1.70 17.39
CA GLU A 54 -5.70 -2.14 18.41
C GLU A 54 -4.98 -3.43 18.01
N GLN A 55 -5.64 -4.36 17.31
CA GLN A 55 -4.98 -5.56 16.80
C GLN A 55 -3.88 -5.22 15.79
N SER A 56 -4.09 -4.23 14.94
CA SER A 56 -3.05 -3.73 14.02
C SER A 56 -1.85 -3.18 14.78
N ARG A 57 -2.09 -2.47 15.88
CA ARG A 57 -1.05 -1.94 16.75
C ARG A 57 -0.27 -3.06 17.45
N GLU A 58 -0.96 -4.07 17.97
CA GLU A 58 -0.33 -5.25 18.60
C GLU A 58 0.58 -5.98 17.61
N GLU A 59 0.13 -6.22 16.36
CA GLU A 59 0.95 -6.80 15.31
C GLU A 59 2.20 -5.96 14.99
N MET A 60 2.09 -4.65 14.96
CA MET A 60 3.25 -3.77 14.77
C MET A 60 4.26 -3.91 15.92
N LEU A 61 3.81 -4.05 17.15
CA LEU A 61 4.67 -4.29 18.31
C LEU A 61 5.35 -5.67 18.25
N ASP A 62 4.65 -6.69 17.81
CA ASP A 62 5.20 -8.03 17.62
C ASP A 62 6.28 -8.05 16.54
N ILE A 63 6.02 -7.42 15.41
CA ILE A 63 7.03 -7.25 14.34
C ILE A 63 8.25 -6.48 14.85
N LEU A 64 8.05 -5.42 15.61
CA LEU A 64 9.16 -4.67 16.22
C LEU A 64 9.99 -5.57 17.16
N ALA A 65 9.33 -6.41 17.97
CA ALA A 65 10.01 -7.35 18.84
C ALA A 65 10.82 -8.39 18.07
N GLU A 66 10.30 -8.91 16.95
CA GLU A 66 11.04 -9.81 16.05
C GLU A 66 12.30 -9.15 15.49
N ILE A 67 12.22 -7.87 15.14
CA ILE A 67 13.38 -7.10 14.67
C ILE A 67 14.39 -6.88 15.78
N GLN A 68 13.94 -6.44 16.95
CA GLN A 68 14.82 -6.13 18.08
C GLN A 68 15.51 -7.38 18.67
N SER A 69 14.84 -8.52 18.66
CA SER A 69 15.39 -9.79 19.15
C SER A 69 16.38 -10.44 18.18
N GLY A 70 16.44 -10.00 16.95
CA GLY A 70 17.23 -10.64 15.88
C GLY A 70 16.51 -11.79 15.17
N GLU A 71 15.27 -12.09 15.52
CA GLU A 71 14.48 -13.15 14.89
C GLU A 71 14.29 -12.89 13.39
N PHE A 72 13.90 -11.67 13.02
CA PHE A 72 13.76 -11.28 11.62
C PHE A 72 15.10 -11.37 10.86
N ALA A 73 16.19 -10.91 11.44
CA ALA A 73 17.53 -11.01 10.85
C ALA A 73 17.93 -12.46 10.61
N ARG A 74 17.67 -13.35 11.55
CA ARG A 74 17.92 -14.79 11.40
C ARG A 74 17.09 -15.37 10.26
N GLU A 75 15.83 -15.07 10.19
CA GLU A 75 14.94 -15.52 9.11
C GLU A 75 15.46 -15.07 7.75
N TRP A 76 15.84 -13.81 7.62
CA TRP A 76 16.40 -13.24 6.38
C TRP A 76 17.71 -13.92 5.97
N ILE A 77 18.63 -14.18 6.91
CA ILE A 77 19.89 -14.85 6.63
C ILE A 77 19.64 -16.28 6.11
N LEU A 78 18.73 -17.02 6.74
CA LEU A 78 18.37 -18.37 6.31
C LEU A 78 17.71 -18.38 4.94
N GLU A 79 16.81 -17.45 4.69
CA GLU A 79 16.16 -17.25 3.39
C GLU A 79 17.22 -16.95 2.30
N SER A 80 18.14 -16.05 2.59
CA SER A 80 19.23 -15.69 1.68
C SER A 80 20.15 -16.90 1.38
N GLN A 81 20.51 -17.66 2.39
CA GLN A 81 21.34 -18.87 2.23
C GLN A 81 20.62 -19.96 1.42
N ALA A 82 19.31 -20.06 1.52
CA ALA A 82 18.49 -21.02 0.76
C ALA A 82 18.25 -20.58 -0.70
N GLY A 83 18.72 -19.41 -1.12
CA GLY A 83 18.53 -18.89 -2.48
C GLY A 83 17.26 -18.07 -2.68
N LEU A 84 16.69 -17.50 -1.62
CA LEU A 84 15.54 -16.61 -1.63
C LEU A 84 14.22 -17.26 -2.13
N PRO A 85 13.86 -18.47 -1.69
CA PRO A 85 12.71 -19.17 -2.24
C PRO A 85 11.39 -18.46 -1.95
N VAL A 86 11.19 -17.96 -0.72
CA VAL A 86 9.96 -17.25 -0.34
C VAL A 86 9.88 -15.90 -1.06
N LYS A 87 10.97 -15.13 -1.05
CA LYS A 87 11.04 -13.84 -1.75
C LYS A 87 10.68 -13.99 -3.23
N LYS A 88 11.30 -14.93 -3.92
CA LYS A 88 11.05 -15.19 -5.35
C LYS A 88 9.60 -15.62 -5.62
N SER A 89 9.03 -16.43 -4.76
CA SER A 89 7.64 -16.85 -4.87
C SER A 89 6.66 -15.68 -4.72
N LEU A 90 6.90 -14.80 -3.75
CA LEU A 90 6.09 -13.61 -3.53
C LEU A 90 6.25 -12.58 -4.66
N GLU A 91 7.47 -12.34 -5.12
CA GLU A 91 7.74 -11.46 -6.27
C GLU A 91 7.00 -11.94 -7.54
N LYS A 92 7.03 -13.25 -7.79
CA LYS A 92 6.29 -13.82 -8.92
C LYS A 92 4.79 -13.57 -8.78
N MET A 93 4.22 -13.85 -7.61
CA MET A 93 2.80 -13.67 -7.35
C MET A 93 2.37 -12.21 -7.53
N GLU A 94 3.17 -11.25 -7.05
CA GLU A 94 2.88 -9.82 -7.22
C GLU A 94 3.05 -9.38 -8.66
N SER A 95 4.08 -9.84 -9.37
CA SER A 95 4.31 -9.48 -10.78
C SER A 95 3.23 -10.01 -11.74
N GLU A 96 2.56 -11.09 -11.36
CA GLU A 96 1.45 -11.67 -12.13
C GLU A 96 0.08 -11.08 -11.72
N HIS A 97 0.05 -10.16 -10.77
CA HIS A 97 -1.20 -9.55 -10.35
C HIS A 97 -1.76 -8.63 -11.46
N PRO A 98 -3.07 -8.68 -11.76
CA PRO A 98 -3.67 -7.89 -12.83
C PRO A 98 -3.41 -6.39 -12.75
N ILE A 99 -3.18 -5.84 -11.56
CA ILE A 99 -2.88 -4.41 -11.38
C ILE A 99 -1.56 -3.99 -12.04
N GLU A 100 -0.60 -4.90 -12.18
CA GLU A 100 0.67 -4.62 -12.84
C GLU A 100 0.48 -4.41 -14.35
N GLU A 101 -0.28 -5.27 -15.01
CA GLU A 101 -0.60 -5.14 -16.43
C GLU A 101 -1.44 -3.90 -16.71
N VAL A 102 -2.53 -3.71 -15.97
CA VAL A 102 -3.42 -2.55 -16.10
C VAL A 102 -2.67 -1.27 -15.78
N GLY A 103 -1.87 -1.26 -14.72
CA GLY A 103 -1.04 -0.11 -14.34
C GLY A 103 -0.04 0.28 -15.43
N ALA A 104 0.59 -0.70 -16.08
CA ALA A 104 1.51 -0.45 -17.20
C ALA A 104 0.79 0.20 -18.40
N GLN A 105 -0.39 -0.31 -18.74
CA GLN A 105 -1.22 0.25 -19.81
C GLN A 105 -1.64 1.69 -19.52
N LEU A 106 -2.08 1.98 -18.31
CA LEU A 106 -2.50 3.31 -17.90
C LEU A 106 -1.33 4.29 -17.82
N ARG A 107 -0.18 3.89 -17.28
CA ARG A 107 1.03 4.73 -17.25
C ARG A 107 1.54 5.05 -18.64
N ALA A 108 1.42 4.14 -19.59
CA ALA A 108 1.80 4.39 -20.99
C ALA A 108 1.00 5.52 -21.65
N MET A 109 -0.20 5.82 -21.14
CA MET A 109 -1.05 6.92 -21.58
C MET A 109 -0.76 8.25 -20.86
N MET A 110 0.17 8.26 -19.91
CA MET A 110 0.52 9.44 -19.10
C MET A 110 1.83 10.07 -19.61
N PRO A 111 1.77 11.16 -20.42
CA PRO A 111 2.97 11.73 -21.03
C PRO A 111 3.92 12.41 -20.04
N TRP A 112 3.43 12.74 -18.84
CA TRP A 112 4.22 13.38 -17.78
C TRP A 112 5.08 12.41 -16.97
N LEU A 113 4.91 11.11 -17.16
CA LEU A 113 5.77 10.11 -16.55
C LEU A 113 6.96 9.86 -17.45
N GLU A 114 8.18 10.15 -16.95
CA GLU A 114 9.39 9.86 -17.70
C GLU A 114 9.53 8.35 -17.93
N LYS A 115 9.78 7.98 -19.18
CA LYS A 115 10.18 6.61 -19.52
C LYS A 115 11.62 6.42 -19.05
N LYS A 116 11.76 5.82 -17.86
CA LYS A 116 13.06 5.32 -17.42
C LYS A 116 13.44 4.03 -18.13
#